data_02316a5834284adc2d9d03f3eecf5cbb
#
_entry.id   02316a5834284adc2d9d03f3eecf5cbb
#
_cell.length_a   1.000
_cell.length_b   1.000
_cell.length_c   1.000
_cell.angle_alpha   90.00
_cell.angle_beta   90.00
_cell.angle_gamma   90.00
#
_symmetry.space_group_name_H-M   'P 1'
#
loop_
_entity.id
_entity.type
_entity.pdbx_description
1 polymer ?
#
loop_
_entity_poly.entity_id
_entity_poly.type
_entity_poly.pdbx_seq_one_letter_code
_entity_poly.pdbx_strand_id
1 'polypeptide(L)'
;MVKRNEATDATDDKQQVRDLRPRPVRLTSDMSLPKLSAVEIGSYVAALAGMLAILHLNLLGALLAGMLVYQLVHTISPLIERRMSSSRARWLSVVLVSIVIVGVLTGLTIGVIEQFENDVPSVQKVMAQMMNFVDQARGRIPDAIAAYLPVDVAQMKLKALALMHEHATQLGQGGKNAARILGHIVIGMIIGAIIAIGAQKNATRLPLSTAFVARVARFADAFRRIVFAQVKISAINTVFTGLFLLLVLPVFHAPLPLAKMLVVVTFVVGLLPVIGNLISNTLIVAIALTVSLPAAVTALAFLIVIHKLEYFLNARIVGGQIEARTWELLVAMLVMEAAFGIQGVIAAPIFYAYIKRELIYLRLV
;
A
#
# COMPACT_ATOMS: atom_id res chain seq x y z
N MET A 1 -15.51 76.04 -21.92
CA MET A 1 -14.57 75.07 -22.54
C MET A 1 -14.33 73.86 -21.63
N VAL A 2 -15.39 73.21 -21.09
CA VAL A 2 -15.33 72.09 -20.11
C VAL A 2 -16.46 71.06 -20.37
N LYS A 3 -16.69 70.65 -21.59
CA LYS A 3 -17.68 69.60 -21.90
C LYS A 3 -17.19 68.50 -22.90
N ARG A 4 -15.89 68.38 -23.10
CA ARG A 4 -15.36 67.41 -24.10
C ARG A 4 -14.55 66.27 -23.57
N ASN A 5 -14.30 66.13 -22.22
CA ASN A 5 -13.49 65.06 -21.63
C ASN A 5 -14.29 63.92 -20.97
N GLU A 6 -15.59 64.10 -20.75
CA GLU A 6 -16.36 63.01 -20.08
C GLU A 6 -16.85 61.91 -21.05
N ALA A 7 -16.88 62.18 -22.36
CA ALA A 7 -17.33 61.17 -23.33
C ALA A 7 -16.23 60.18 -23.75
N THR A 8 -14.95 60.54 -23.55
CA THR A 8 -13.82 59.68 -23.93
C THR A 8 -13.47 58.66 -22.84
N ASP A 9 -13.71 59.02 -21.57
CA ASP A 9 -13.40 58.14 -20.41
C ASP A 9 -14.41 56.98 -20.27
N ALA A 10 -15.70 57.22 -20.62
CA ALA A 10 -16.74 56.23 -20.56
C ALA A 10 -16.67 55.16 -21.68
N THR A 11 -15.92 55.44 -22.76
CA THR A 11 -15.69 54.49 -23.86
C THR A 11 -14.49 53.59 -23.58
N ASP A 12 -13.49 54.09 -22.89
CA ASP A 12 -12.28 53.31 -22.53
C ASP A 12 -12.56 52.30 -21.43
N ASP A 13 -13.41 52.64 -20.43
CA ASP A 13 -13.83 51.76 -19.36
C ASP A 13 -14.72 50.59 -19.88
N LYS A 14 -15.56 50.85 -20.88
CA LYS A 14 -16.33 49.77 -21.52
C LYS A 14 -15.49 48.85 -22.40
N GLN A 15 -14.36 49.31 -22.91
CA GLN A 15 -13.43 48.50 -23.68
C GLN A 15 -12.58 47.61 -22.76
N GLN A 16 -12.13 48.15 -21.61
CA GLN A 16 -11.37 47.38 -20.60
C GLN A 16 -12.22 46.29 -19.95
N VAL A 17 -13.51 46.52 -19.67
CA VAL A 17 -14.42 45.49 -19.12
C VAL A 17 -14.75 44.39 -20.14
N ARG A 18 -14.61 44.69 -21.43
CA ARG A 18 -14.86 43.71 -22.51
C ARG A 18 -13.69 42.73 -22.66
N ASP A 19 -12.48 43.11 -22.30
CA ASP A 19 -11.28 42.26 -22.35
C ASP A 19 -11.15 41.32 -21.13
N LEU A 20 -11.91 41.59 -20.04
CA LEU A 20 -11.96 40.75 -18.86
C LEU A 20 -12.96 39.56 -18.97
N ARG A 21 -13.71 39.46 -20.05
CA ARG A 21 -14.54 38.27 -20.28
C ARG A 21 -13.62 37.11 -20.64
N PRO A 22 -13.70 35.96 -19.92
CA PRO A 22 -12.95 34.80 -20.29
C PRO A 22 -13.29 34.47 -21.76
N ARG A 23 -12.26 34.51 -22.61
CA ARG A 23 -12.42 34.11 -24.02
C ARG A 23 -13.03 32.73 -24.03
N PRO A 24 -14.11 32.47 -24.80
CA PRO A 24 -14.63 31.12 -24.90
C PRO A 24 -13.50 30.24 -25.38
N VAL A 25 -13.15 29.23 -24.55
CA VAL A 25 -12.21 28.18 -24.94
C VAL A 25 -12.80 27.57 -26.22
N ARG A 26 -12.24 27.94 -27.37
CA ARG A 26 -12.55 27.24 -28.62
C ARG A 26 -12.11 25.82 -28.39
N LEU A 27 -13.06 24.94 -28.10
CA LEU A 27 -12.88 23.52 -28.24
C LEU A 27 -12.57 23.31 -29.72
N THR A 28 -11.30 23.34 -30.07
CA THR A 28 -10.86 22.97 -31.41
C THR A 28 -11.26 21.52 -31.58
N SER A 29 -12.15 21.27 -32.50
CA SER A 29 -12.72 19.97 -32.88
C SER A 29 -11.70 19.02 -33.51
N ASP A 30 -10.40 19.27 -33.38
CA ASP A 30 -9.34 18.35 -33.79
C ASP A 30 -8.92 17.43 -32.63
N MET A 31 -9.90 16.74 -32.03
CA MET A 31 -9.64 15.58 -31.20
C MET A 31 -9.51 14.34 -32.12
N SER A 32 -8.57 14.37 -33.06
CA SER A 32 -8.18 13.15 -33.75
C SER A 32 -7.47 12.25 -32.73
N LEU A 33 -8.10 11.11 -32.44
CA LEU A 33 -7.49 10.07 -31.61
C LEU A 33 -6.08 9.78 -32.17
N PRO A 34 -5.06 9.66 -31.31
CA PRO A 34 -3.70 9.36 -31.76
C PRO A 34 -3.73 8.06 -32.54
N LYS A 35 -3.28 8.08 -33.79
CA LYS A 35 -3.14 6.86 -34.62
C LYS A 35 -2.03 6.02 -34.03
N LEU A 36 -2.38 4.99 -33.28
CA LEU A 36 -1.42 4.03 -32.72
C LEU A 36 -0.83 3.20 -33.86
N SER A 37 0.48 3.10 -33.90
CA SER A 37 1.18 2.20 -34.82
C SER A 37 0.94 0.73 -34.40
N ALA A 38 1.05 -0.21 -35.34
CA ALA A 38 0.95 -1.65 -35.02
C ALA A 38 1.96 -2.08 -33.95
N VAL A 39 3.13 -1.46 -33.90
CA VAL A 39 4.17 -1.68 -32.89
C VAL A 39 3.71 -1.23 -31.51
N GLU A 40 3.04 -0.08 -31.41
CA GLU A 40 2.49 0.43 -30.15
C GLU A 40 1.37 -0.47 -29.64
N ILE A 41 0.44 -0.86 -30.51
CA ILE A 41 -0.64 -1.80 -30.17
C ILE A 41 -0.04 -3.12 -29.66
N GLY A 42 0.93 -3.69 -30.37
CA GLY A 42 1.64 -4.90 -29.96
C GLY A 42 2.30 -4.75 -28.58
N SER A 43 2.88 -3.58 -28.29
CA SER A 43 3.49 -3.31 -26.97
C SER A 43 2.46 -3.21 -25.84
N TYR A 44 1.26 -2.67 -26.09
CA TYR A 44 0.16 -2.65 -25.11
C TYR A 44 -0.38 -4.03 -24.83
N VAL A 45 -0.61 -4.81 -25.91
CA VAL A 45 -1.07 -6.20 -25.79
C VAL A 45 -0.07 -7.04 -25.00
N ALA A 46 1.22 -6.91 -25.28
CA ALA A 46 2.27 -7.62 -24.56
C ALA A 46 2.34 -7.20 -23.06
N ALA A 47 2.20 -5.89 -22.77
CA ALA A 47 2.18 -5.40 -21.41
C ALA A 47 0.97 -5.93 -20.62
N LEU A 48 -0.24 -5.86 -21.23
CA LEU A 48 -1.46 -6.38 -20.62
C LEU A 48 -1.39 -7.90 -20.40
N ALA A 49 -0.95 -8.65 -21.39
CA ALA A 49 -0.77 -10.10 -21.28
C ALA A 49 0.23 -10.45 -20.17
N GLY A 50 1.35 -9.71 -20.07
CA GLY A 50 2.32 -9.87 -18.99
C GLY A 50 1.71 -9.59 -17.61
N MET A 51 0.95 -8.53 -17.45
CA MET A 51 0.26 -8.19 -16.19
C MET A 51 -0.73 -9.29 -15.78
N LEU A 52 -1.56 -9.77 -16.71
CA LEU A 52 -2.51 -10.85 -16.45
C LEU A 52 -1.79 -12.17 -16.13
N ALA A 53 -0.73 -12.51 -16.86
CA ALA A 53 0.07 -13.70 -16.60
C ALA A 53 0.70 -13.68 -15.19
N ILE A 54 1.24 -12.53 -14.75
CA ILE A 54 1.81 -12.37 -13.41
C ILE A 54 0.77 -12.63 -12.32
N LEU A 55 -0.45 -12.12 -12.50
CA LEU A 55 -1.54 -12.34 -11.54
C LEU A 55 -2.03 -13.78 -11.57
N HIS A 56 -2.24 -14.34 -12.76
CA HIS A 56 -2.74 -15.72 -12.93
C HIS A 56 -1.73 -16.76 -12.40
N LEU A 57 -0.45 -16.54 -12.59
CA LEU A 57 0.63 -17.43 -12.13
C LEU A 57 1.04 -17.18 -10.66
N ASN A 58 0.36 -16.29 -9.93
CA ASN A 58 0.70 -15.93 -8.55
C ASN A 58 2.14 -15.38 -8.38
N LEU A 59 2.64 -14.67 -9.38
CA LEU A 59 3.99 -14.10 -9.42
C LEU A 59 4.05 -12.63 -8.95
N LEU A 60 2.95 -12.08 -8.41
CA LEU A 60 2.89 -10.70 -7.96
C LEU A 60 4.01 -10.39 -6.95
N GLY A 61 4.23 -11.27 -5.95
CA GLY A 61 5.30 -11.09 -4.97
C GLY A 61 6.68 -11.00 -5.61
N ALA A 62 6.96 -11.81 -6.63
CA ALA A 62 8.21 -11.75 -7.39
C ALA A 62 8.35 -10.42 -8.16
N LEU A 63 7.27 -9.98 -8.82
CA LEU A 63 7.25 -8.70 -9.53
C LEU A 63 7.54 -7.53 -8.57
N LEU A 64 6.80 -7.45 -7.45
CA LEU A 64 6.93 -6.37 -6.49
C LEU A 64 8.33 -6.32 -5.86
N ALA A 65 8.88 -7.49 -5.49
CA ALA A 65 10.22 -7.60 -4.92
C ALA A 65 11.31 -7.22 -5.96
N GLY A 66 11.19 -7.70 -7.20
CA GLY A 66 12.11 -7.33 -8.28
C GLY A 66 12.07 -5.85 -8.60
N MET A 67 10.86 -5.27 -8.67
CA MET A 67 10.67 -3.83 -8.88
C MET A 67 11.22 -3.00 -7.73
N LEU A 68 11.06 -3.47 -6.49
CA LEU A 68 11.60 -2.80 -5.31
C LEU A 68 13.14 -2.75 -5.37
N VAL A 69 13.79 -3.89 -5.64
CA VAL A 69 15.25 -3.95 -5.79
C VAL A 69 15.71 -3.04 -6.93
N TYR A 70 15.06 -3.12 -8.10
CA TYR A 70 15.35 -2.25 -9.23
C TYR A 70 15.28 -0.77 -8.85
N GLN A 71 14.22 -0.33 -8.17
CA GLN A 71 14.02 1.06 -7.76
C GLN A 71 15.03 1.52 -6.70
N LEU A 72 15.33 0.66 -5.72
CA LEU A 72 16.32 0.97 -4.69
C LEU A 72 17.71 1.14 -5.32
N VAL A 73 18.12 0.21 -6.18
CA VAL A 73 19.39 0.31 -6.90
C VAL A 73 19.44 1.58 -7.75
N HIS A 74 18.35 1.88 -8.47
CA HIS A 74 18.28 3.08 -9.31
C HIS A 74 18.28 4.38 -8.51
N THR A 75 17.80 4.36 -7.27
CA THR A 75 17.81 5.51 -6.35
C THR A 75 19.18 5.69 -5.69
N ILE A 76 19.87 4.60 -5.35
CA ILE A 76 21.15 4.64 -4.61
C ILE A 76 22.34 4.83 -5.57
N SER A 77 22.30 4.22 -6.77
CA SER A 77 23.40 4.31 -7.74
C SER A 77 23.88 5.74 -8.02
N PRO A 78 23.03 6.75 -8.28
CA PRO A 78 23.50 8.11 -8.55
C PRO A 78 24.23 8.76 -7.38
N LEU A 79 23.96 8.34 -6.14
CA LEU A 79 24.66 8.82 -4.96
C LEU A 79 26.10 8.30 -4.91
N ILE A 80 26.29 7.05 -5.34
CA ILE A 80 27.58 6.36 -5.37
C ILE A 80 28.39 6.77 -6.62
N GLU A 81 27.72 7.00 -7.74
CA GLU A 81 28.33 7.44 -9.02
C GLU A 81 29.11 8.76 -8.89
N ARG A 82 28.82 9.57 -7.90
CA ARG A 82 29.59 10.79 -7.60
C ARG A 82 31.06 10.52 -7.25
N ARG A 83 31.39 9.29 -6.84
CA ARG A 83 32.76 8.90 -6.39
C ARG A 83 33.37 7.75 -7.18
N MET A 84 32.60 7.08 -8.07
CA MET A 84 33.02 5.86 -8.78
C MET A 84 32.45 5.82 -10.18
N SER A 85 33.00 4.94 -11.05
CA SER A 85 32.42 4.71 -12.38
C SER A 85 31.02 4.11 -12.27
N SER A 86 30.11 4.47 -13.18
CA SER A 86 28.69 4.08 -13.15
C SER A 86 28.48 2.56 -13.11
N SER A 87 29.35 1.75 -13.70
CA SER A 87 29.26 0.29 -13.64
C SER A 87 29.55 -0.23 -12.22
N ARG A 88 30.62 0.24 -11.58
CA ARG A 88 31.00 -0.15 -10.20
C ARG A 88 29.97 0.33 -9.19
N ALA A 89 29.45 1.54 -9.37
CA ALA A 89 28.42 2.10 -8.49
C ALA A 89 27.16 1.25 -8.48
N ARG A 90 26.71 0.74 -9.62
CA ARG A 90 25.54 -0.15 -9.72
C ARG A 90 25.76 -1.48 -9.03
N TRP A 91 26.92 -2.12 -9.27
CA TRP A 91 27.26 -3.36 -8.57
C TRP A 91 27.30 -3.17 -7.07
N LEU A 92 27.93 -2.09 -6.60
CA LEU A 92 27.96 -1.76 -5.16
C LEU A 92 26.57 -1.47 -4.61
N SER A 93 25.72 -0.77 -5.38
CA SER A 93 24.33 -0.51 -4.99
C SER A 93 23.53 -1.81 -4.87
N VAL A 94 23.69 -2.77 -5.77
CA VAL A 94 23.03 -4.08 -5.67
C VAL A 94 23.47 -4.82 -4.42
N VAL A 95 24.77 -4.89 -4.17
CA VAL A 95 25.31 -5.54 -2.97
C VAL A 95 24.78 -4.86 -1.68
N LEU A 96 24.80 -3.53 -1.63
CA LEU A 96 24.29 -2.76 -0.50
C LEU A 96 22.80 -3.01 -0.28
N VAL A 97 21.99 -2.93 -1.33
CA VAL A 97 20.54 -3.19 -1.28
C VAL A 97 20.26 -4.62 -0.83
N SER A 98 21.02 -5.60 -1.33
CA SER A 98 20.88 -7.00 -0.92
C SER A 98 21.20 -7.19 0.56
N ILE A 99 22.30 -6.60 1.06
CA ILE A 99 22.65 -6.65 2.49
C ILE A 99 21.57 -6.01 3.35
N VAL A 100 21.05 -4.84 2.93
CA VAL A 100 19.97 -4.16 3.68
C VAL A 100 18.70 -4.99 3.70
N ILE A 101 18.28 -5.54 2.57
CA ILE A 101 17.06 -6.36 2.50
C ILE A 101 17.22 -7.63 3.35
N VAL A 102 18.33 -8.35 3.20
CA VAL A 102 18.60 -9.55 4.01
C VAL A 102 18.67 -9.20 5.48
N GLY A 103 19.38 -8.13 5.83
CA GLY A 103 19.51 -7.65 7.21
C GLY A 103 18.15 -7.28 7.83
N VAL A 104 17.31 -6.56 7.08
CA VAL A 104 15.96 -6.18 7.53
C VAL A 104 15.07 -7.42 7.68
N LEU A 105 15.07 -8.33 6.71
CA LEU A 105 14.28 -9.56 6.78
C LEU A 105 14.73 -10.45 7.93
N THR A 106 16.04 -10.63 8.12
CA THR A 106 16.60 -11.42 9.22
C THR A 106 16.26 -10.77 10.56
N GLY A 107 16.48 -9.46 10.70
CA GLY A 107 16.17 -8.72 11.92
C GLY A 107 14.68 -8.75 12.27
N LEU A 108 13.79 -8.57 11.27
CA LEU A 108 12.36 -8.72 11.48
C LEU A 108 11.98 -10.15 11.89
N THR A 109 12.56 -11.16 11.25
CA THR A 109 12.29 -12.58 11.58
C THR A 109 12.72 -12.90 13.02
N ILE A 110 13.95 -12.52 13.40
CA ILE A 110 14.45 -12.73 14.76
C ILE A 110 13.60 -11.94 15.76
N GLY A 111 13.33 -10.67 15.50
CA GLY A 111 12.53 -9.84 16.40
C GLY A 111 11.09 -10.34 16.57
N VAL A 112 10.48 -10.89 15.50
CA VAL A 112 9.16 -11.53 15.58
C VAL A 112 9.23 -12.82 16.39
N ILE A 113 10.25 -13.66 16.19
CA ILE A 113 10.41 -14.92 16.92
C ILE A 113 10.64 -14.63 18.41
N GLU A 114 11.60 -13.78 18.77
CA GLU A 114 11.87 -13.40 20.15
C GLU A 114 10.65 -12.78 20.84
N GLN A 115 9.93 -11.92 20.13
CA GLN A 115 8.73 -11.29 20.66
C GLN A 115 7.62 -12.34 20.82
N PHE A 116 7.49 -13.29 19.89
CA PHE A 116 6.51 -14.36 19.97
C PHE A 116 6.78 -15.30 21.14
N GLU A 117 8.04 -15.71 21.36
CA GLU A 117 8.43 -16.54 22.50
C GLU A 117 8.16 -15.85 23.84
N ASN A 118 8.45 -14.55 23.94
CA ASN A 118 8.18 -13.74 25.13
C ASN A 118 6.68 -13.49 25.36
N ASP A 119 5.87 -13.43 24.31
CA ASP A 119 4.45 -13.05 24.36
C ASP A 119 3.49 -14.25 24.29
N VAL A 120 3.95 -15.48 24.09
CA VAL A 120 3.08 -16.68 24.14
C VAL A 120 2.28 -16.76 25.44
N PRO A 121 2.85 -16.50 26.63
CA PRO A 121 2.08 -16.42 27.87
C PRO A 121 1.05 -15.28 27.83
N SER A 122 1.38 -14.17 27.14
CA SER A 122 0.47 -13.02 26.97
C SER A 122 -0.70 -13.33 26.05
N VAL A 123 -0.50 -14.13 24.98
CA VAL A 123 -1.58 -14.60 24.08
C VAL A 123 -2.58 -15.48 24.87
N GLN A 124 -2.08 -16.40 25.67
CA GLN A 124 -2.92 -17.25 26.53
C GLN A 124 -3.70 -16.41 27.55
N LYS A 125 -3.05 -15.39 28.13
CA LYS A 125 -3.67 -14.45 29.07
C LYS A 125 -4.75 -13.59 28.38
N VAL A 126 -4.48 -13.09 27.18
CA VAL A 126 -5.46 -12.35 26.35
C VAL A 126 -6.67 -13.23 26.04
N MET A 127 -6.46 -14.48 25.65
CA MET A 127 -7.54 -15.42 25.40
C MET A 127 -8.39 -15.66 26.64
N ALA A 128 -7.75 -15.88 27.81
CA ALA A 128 -8.45 -16.05 29.08
C ALA A 128 -9.22 -14.77 29.48
N GLN A 129 -8.65 -13.57 29.27
CA GLN A 129 -9.31 -12.30 29.52
C GLN A 129 -10.50 -12.06 28.58
N MET A 130 -10.39 -12.40 27.31
CA MET A 130 -11.53 -12.35 26.38
C MET A 130 -12.67 -13.26 26.84
N MET A 131 -12.35 -14.49 27.29
CA MET A 131 -13.35 -15.40 27.83
C MET A 131 -14.05 -14.82 29.05
N ASN A 132 -13.28 -14.31 30.03
CA ASN A 132 -13.82 -13.67 31.22
C ASN A 132 -14.67 -12.43 30.89
N PHE A 133 -14.29 -11.66 29.89
CA PHE A 133 -15.06 -10.50 29.42
C PHE A 133 -16.40 -10.94 28.82
N VAL A 134 -16.42 -11.97 27.99
CA VAL A 134 -17.66 -12.52 27.40
C VAL A 134 -18.60 -13.03 28.50
N ASP A 135 -18.07 -13.74 29.52
CA ASP A 135 -18.86 -14.24 30.65
C ASP A 135 -19.43 -13.09 31.50
N GLN A 136 -18.64 -12.05 31.79
CA GLN A 136 -19.10 -10.88 32.51
C GLN A 136 -20.11 -10.03 31.70
N ALA A 137 -19.91 -9.90 30.39
CA ALA A 137 -20.81 -9.20 29.50
C ALA A 137 -22.19 -9.90 29.46
N ARG A 138 -22.24 -11.22 29.46
CA ARG A 138 -23.48 -12.00 29.52
C ARG A 138 -24.36 -11.67 30.71
N GLY A 139 -23.75 -11.48 31.89
CA GLY A 139 -24.51 -11.14 33.11
C GLY A 139 -25.05 -9.69 33.12
N ARG A 140 -24.70 -8.87 32.15
CA ARG A 140 -25.08 -7.43 32.10
C ARG A 140 -25.88 -7.04 30.84
N ILE A 141 -26.08 -7.93 29.92
CA ILE A 141 -26.76 -7.69 28.62
C ILE A 141 -28.19 -8.24 28.69
N PRO A 142 -29.21 -7.54 28.18
CA PRO A 142 -30.57 -8.05 28.05
C PRO A 142 -30.63 -9.36 27.28
N ASP A 143 -31.49 -10.28 27.68
CA ASP A 143 -31.64 -11.63 27.12
C ASP A 143 -31.81 -11.66 25.58
N ALA A 144 -32.42 -10.61 25.05
CA ALA A 144 -32.62 -10.45 23.60
C ALA A 144 -31.30 -10.34 22.82
N ILE A 145 -30.24 -9.82 23.42
CA ILE A 145 -28.89 -9.68 22.80
C ILE A 145 -28.01 -10.84 23.23
N ALA A 146 -28.19 -11.35 24.46
CA ALA A 146 -27.46 -12.51 24.97
C ALA A 146 -27.68 -13.77 24.13
N ALA A 147 -28.83 -13.89 23.44
CA ALA A 147 -29.14 -14.98 22.53
C ALA A 147 -28.23 -15.05 21.29
N TYR A 148 -27.61 -13.95 20.91
CA TYR A 148 -26.65 -13.88 19.78
C TYR A 148 -25.20 -14.14 20.21
N LEU A 149 -24.93 -14.21 21.51
CA LEU A 149 -23.60 -14.54 22.02
C LEU A 149 -23.45 -16.07 22.12
N PRO A 150 -22.25 -16.61 21.83
CA PRO A 150 -22.00 -18.05 21.92
C PRO A 150 -22.36 -18.60 23.30
N VAL A 151 -23.14 -19.68 23.33
CA VAL A 151 -23.77 -20.22 24.56
C VAL A 151 -22.78 -20.83 25.55
N ASP A 152 -21.61 -21.26 25.09
CA ASP A 152 -20.65 -21.98 25.92
C ASP A 152 -19.20 -21.64 25.52
N VAL A 153 -18.49 -20.96 26.47
CA VAL A 153 -17.08 -20.62 26.34
C VAL A 153 -16.21 -21.89 26.25
N ALA A 154 -16.62 -22.99 26.90
CA ALA A 154 -15.95 -24.28 26.80
C ALA A 154 -16.09 -24.86 25.39
N GLN A 155 -17.26 -24.73 24.76
CA GLN A 155 -17.44 -25.13 23.36
C GLN A 155 -16.66 -24.22 22.41
N MET A 156 -16.53 -22.91 22.68
CA MET A 156 -15.65 -22.01 21.90
C MET A 156 -14.19 -22.43 22.01
N LYS A 157 -13.74 -22.82 23.21
CA LYS A 157 -12.39 -23.33 23.42
C LYS A 157 -12.17 -24.67 22.67
N LEU A 158 -13.13 -25.57 22.76
CA LEU A 158 -13.09 -26.86 22.02
C LEU A 158 -13.14 -26.64 20.51
N LYS A 159 -13.99 -25.72 20.01
CA LYS A 159 -14.02 -25.34 18.60
C LYS A 159 -12.73 -24.65 18.14
N ALA A 160 -12.16 -23.75 18.95
CA ALA A 160 -10.89 -23.12 18.64
C ALA A 160 -9.75 -24.16 18.60
N LEU A 161 -9.69 -25.09 19.55
CA LEU A 161 -8.72 -26.18 19.57
C LEU A 161 -8.96 -27.17 18.41
N ALA A 162 -10.21 -27.47 18.08
CA ALA A 162 -10.56 -28.31 16.94
C ALA A 162 -10.17 -27.64 15.62
N LEU A 163 -10.47 -26.35 15.47
CA LEU A 163 -10.02 -25.54 14.31
C LEU A 163 -8.50 -25.49 14.22
N MET A 164 -7.79 -25.33 15.34
CA MET A 164 -6.32 -25.38 15.34
C MET A 164 -5.79 -26.78 14.97
N HIS A 165 -6.44 -27.88 15.39
CA HIS A 165 -6.08 -29.26 15.01
C HIS A 165 -6.43 -29.55 13.54
N GLU A 166 -7.60 -29.15 13.10
CA GLU A 166 -8.07 -29.29 11.71
C GLU A 166 -7.19 -28.49 10.73
N HIS A 167 -6.74 -27.31 11.16
CA HIS A 167 -5.83 -26.50 10.37
C HIS A 167 -4.34 -26.80 10.61
N ALA A 168 -3.97 -27.67 11.54
CA ALA A 168 -2.56 -28.07 11.73
C ALA A 168 -1.98 -28.76 10.48
N THR A 169 -2.79 -29.56 9.76
CA THR A 169 -2.42 -30.11 8.45
C THR A 169 -2.37 -29.03 7.36
N GLN A 170 -3.24 -28.01 7.44
CA GLN A 170 -3.20 -26.86 6.55
C GLN A 170 -2.00 -25.95 6.85
N LEU A 171 -1.53 -25.86 8.10
CA LEU A 171 -0.28 -25.18 8.47
C LEU A 171 0.95 -25.81 7.81
N GLY A 172 1.00 -27.16 7.71
CA GLY A 172 2.04 -27.87 6.96
C GLY A 172 2.00 -27.58 5.45
N GLN A 173 0.81 -27.46 4.86
CA GLN A 173 0.63 -27.02 3.47
C GLN A 173 0.89 -25.53 3.31
N GLY A 174 0.52 -24.73 4.33
CA GLY A 174 0.85 -23.29 4.41
C GLY A 174 2.35 -23.04 4.40
N GLY A 175 3.13 -23.86 5.10
CA GLY A 175 4.60 -23.80 5.08
C GLY A 175 5.20 -24.04 3.68
N LYS A 176 4.68 -25.02 2.94
CA LYS A 176 5.10 -25.26 1.54
C LYS A 176 4.73 -24.09 0.62
N ASN A 177 3.54 -23.53 0.79
CA ASN A 177 3.11 -22.37 0.03
C ASN A 177 3.93 -21.10 0.38
N ALA A 178 4.22 -20.89 1.67
CA ALA A 178 5.08 -19.80 2.11
C ALA A 178 6.51 -19.95 1.54
N ALA A 179 7.09 -21.14 1.57
CA ALA A 179 8.39 -21.43 0.97
C ALA A 179 8.40 -21.16 -0.54
N ARG A 180 7.33 -21.53 -1.26
CA ARG A 180 7.18 -21.23 -2.69
C ARG A 180 7.10 -19.72 -2.94
N ILE A 181 6.30 -18.98 -2.17
CA ILE A 181 6.18 -17.52 -2.28
C ILE A 181 7.52 -16.86 -1.99
N LEU A 182 8.24 -17.28 -0.95
CA LEU A 182 9.58 -16.79 -0.64
C LEU A 182 10.57 -17.08 -1.78
N GLY A 183 10.53 -18.28 -2.36
CA GLY A 183 11.33 -18.61 -3.54
C GLY A 183 11.05 -17.69 -4.72
N HIS A 184 9.78 -17.42 -5.03
CA HIS A 184 9.40 -16.47 -6.08
C HIS A 184 9.88 -15.04 -5.77
N ILE A 185 9.79 -14.59 -4.51
CA ILE A 185 10.30 -13.29 -4.07
C ILE A 185 11.80 -13.19 -4.31
N VAL A 186 12.58 -14.19 -3.89
CA VAL A 186 14.05 -14.22 -4.08
C VAL A 186 14.41 -14.20 -5.56
N ILE A 187 13.74 -15.03 -6.37
CA ILE A 187 13.95 -15.03 -7.83
C ILE A 187 13.62 -13.65 -8.43
N GLY A 188 12.52 -13.05 -8.00
CA GLY A 188 12.13 -11.70 -8.41
C GLY A 188 13.21 -10.67 -8.07
N MET A 189 13.74 -10.70 -6.85
CA MET A 189 14.84 -9.80 -6.43
C MET A 189 16.09 -9.97 -7.29
N ILE A 190 16.47 -11.22 -7.60
CA ILE A 190 17.63 -11.50 -8.47
C ILE A 190 17.39 -10.93 -9.88
N ILE A 191 16.20 -11.15 -10.44
CA ILE A 191 15.83 -10.60 -11.76
C ILE A 191 15.88 -9.06 -11.73
N GLY A 192 15.31 -8.43 -10.71
CA GLY A 192 15.35 -6.98 -10.51
C GLY A 192 16.76 -6.42 -10.45
N ALA A 193 17.66 -7.10 -9.73
CA ALA A 193 19.07 -6.76 -9.64
C ALA A 193 19.79 -6.88 -10.98
N ILE A 194 19.56 -7.96 -11.73
CA ILE A 194 20.14 -8.17 -13.07
C ILE A 194 19.68 -7.07 -14.03
N ILE A 195 18.40 -6.74 -14.02
CA ILE A 195 17.84 -5.67 -14.86
C ILE A 195 18.47 -4.32 -14.48
N ALA A 196 18.62 -4.03 -13.18
CA ALA A 196 19.21 -2.79 -12.70
C ALA A 196 20.67 -2.62 -13.16
N ILE A 197 21.45 -3.69 -13.18
CA ILE A 197 22.85 -3.69 -13.68
C ILE A 197 22.88 -3.50 -15.18
N GLY A 198 21.98 -4.18 -15.90
CA GLY A 198 21.95 -4.22 -17.39
C GLY A 198 21.31 -3.00 -18.05
N ALA A 199 20.64 -2.13 -17.32
CA ALA A 199 19.76 -1.08 -17.84
C ALA A 199 20.44 -0.01 -18.73
N GLN A 200 21.77 0.03 -18.81
CA GLN A 200 22.51 1.06 -19.54
C GLN A 200 23.27 0.58 -20.79
N LYS A 201 23.11 -0.66 -21.21
CA LYS A 201 23.70 -1.08 -22.47
C LYS A 201 22.93 -0.40 -23.61
N ASN A 202 23.59 0.54 -24.31
CA ASN A 202 23.12 1.16 -25.55
C ASN A 202 23.09 0.11 -26.68
N ALA A 203 22.20 -0.86 -26.55
CA ALA A 203 21.91 -1.77 -27.67
C ALA A 203 20.91 -1.06 -28.57
N THR A 204 21.15 -1.06 -29.86
CA THR A 204 20.17 -0.72 -30.89
C THR A 204 18.96 -1.64 -30.71
N ARG A 205 17.90 -1.14 -30.05
CA ARG A 205 16.70 -1.91 -29.80
C ARG A 205 15.79 -1.88 -31.02
N LEU A 206 15.20 -3.02 -31.33
CA LEU A 206 14.13 -3.10 -32.32
C LEU A 206 12.91 -2.27 -31.88
N PRO A 207 12.11 -1.75 -32.81
CA PRO A 207 10.99 -0.83 -32.48
C PRO A 207 10.02 -1.37 -31.43
N LEU A 208 9.65 -2.66 -31.51
CA LEU A 208 8.75 -3.28 -30.52
C LEU A 208 9.38 -3.37 -29.13
N SER A 209 10.66 -3.73 -29.04
CA SER A 209 11.35 -3.81 -27.75
C SER A 209 11.51 -2.43 -27.12
N THR A 210 11.73 -1.38 -27.92
CA THR A 210 11.79 0.01 -27.45
C THR A 210 10.43 0.46 -26.89
N ALA A 211 9.34 0.20 -27.62
CA ALA A 211 7.99 0.50 -27.16
C ALA A 211 7.64 -0.26 -25.88
N PHE A 212 7.94 -1.56 -25.80
CA PHE A 212 7.70 -2.38 -24.63
C PHE A 212 8.47 -1.89 -23.39
N VAL A 213 9.76 -1.59 -23.53
CA VAL A 213 10.58 -1.05 -22.45
C VAL A 213 10.04 0.29 -21.95
N ALA A 214 9.52 1.14 -22.84
CA ALA A 214 8.87 2.38 -22.43
C ALA A 214 7.61 2.13 -21.58
N ARG A 215 6.82 1.05 -21.86
CA ARG A 215 5.67 0.64 -21.02
C ARG A 215 6.14 0.16 -19.65
N VAL A 216 7.15 -0.72 -19.62
CA VAL A 216 7.73 -1.21 -18.37
C VAL A 216 8.31 -0.08 -17.52
N ALA A 217 8.96 0.91 -18.14
CA ALA A 217 9.49 2.08 -17.43
C ALA A 217 8.37 2.92 -16.80
N ARG A 218 7.24 3.14 -17.49
CA ARG A 218 6.08 3.83 -16.93
C ARG A 218 5.40 3.04 -15.81
N PHE A 219 5.34 1.71 -15.96
CA PHE A 219 4.88 0.84 -14.89
C PHE A 219 5.79 0.92 -13.67
N ALA A 220 7.12 0.91 -13.86
CA ALA A 220 8.09 1.06 -12.80
C ALA A 220 7.97 2.41 -12.07
N ASP A 221 7.66 3.48 -12.78
CA ASP A 221 7.43 4.79 -12.17
C ASP A 221 6.10 4.84 -11.39
N ALA A 222 5.03 4.22 -11.90
CA ALA A 222 3.78 4.08 -11.17
C ALA A 222 3.97 3.26 -9.87
N PHE A 223 4.67 2.12 -9.95
CA PHE A 223 5.06 1.32 -8.81
C PHE A 223 5.83 2.15 -7.76
N ARG A 224 6.88 2.84 -8.19
CA ARG A 224 7.70 3.67 -7.31
C ARG A 224 6.85 4.66 -6.52
N ARG A 225 6.01 5.42 -7.21
CA ARG A 225 5.16 6.46 -6.59
C ARG A 225 4.24 5.87 -5.53
N ILE A 226 3.56 4.76 -5.85
CA ILE A 226 2.60 4.14 -4.94
C ILE A 226 3.30 3.50 -3.76
N VAL A 227 4.31 2.66 -4.00
CA VAL A 227 4.97 1.90 -2.93
C VAL A 227 5.70 2.83 -1.97
N PHE A 228 6.44 3.84 -2.48
CA PHE A 228 7.12 4.77 -1.58
C PHE A 228 6.15 5.70 -0.84
N ALA A 229 5.02 6.06 -1.45
CA ALA A 229 3.96 6.77 -0.73
C ALA A 229 3.39 5.91 0.39
N GLN A 230 3.08 4.64 0.11
CA GLN A 230 2.51 3.71 1.09
C GLN A 230 3.47 3.43 2.25
N VAL A 231 4.77 3.25 1.97
CA VAL A 231 5.79 3.11 3.02
C VAL A 231 5.83 4.33 3.94
N LYS A 232 5.79 5.55 3.38
CA LYS A 232 5.75 6.78 4.17
C LYS A 232 4.51 6.86 5.05
N ILE A 233 3.35 6.56 4.49
CA ILE A 233 2.06 6.60 5.20
C ILE A 233 2.07 5.57 6.32
N SER A 234 2.45 4.32 6.03
CA SER A 234 2.55 3.26 7.02
C SER A 234 3.54 3.60 8.14
N ALA A 235 4.71 4.16 7.81
CA ALA A 235 5.69 4.58 8.80
C ALA A 235 5.14 5.68 9.73
N ILE A 236 4.50 6.70 9.18
CA ILE A 236 3.90 7.78 9.96
C ILE A 236 2.80 7.23 10.88
N ASN A 237 1.89 6.40 10.33
CA ASN A 237 0.82 5.77 11.10
C ASN A 237 1.38 4.90 12.23
N THR A 238 2.43 4.12 11.92
CA THR A 238 3.11 3.27 12.92
C THR A 238 3.76 4.08 14.04
N VAL A 239 4.39 5.21 13.73
CA VAL A 239 4.97 6.11 14.76
C VAL A 239 3.87 6.61 15.69
N PHE A 240 2.76 7.14 15.16
CA PHE A 240 1.66 7.62 16.00
C PHE A 240 1.02 6.49 16.83
N THR A 241 0.79 5.34 16.21
CA THR A 241 0.25 4.16 16.91
C THR A 241 1.22 3.67 17.98
N GLY A 242 2.51 3.64 17.68
CA GLY A 242 3.56 3.28 18.64
C GLY A 242 3.61 4.23 19.83
N LEU A 243 3.58 5.54 19.59
CA LEU A 243 3.49 6.54 20.67
C LEU A 243 2.25 6.33 21.53
N PHE A 244 1.10 6.06 20.91
CA PHE A 244 -0.13 5.79 21.64
C PHE A 244 -0.05 4.52 22.49
N LEU A 245 0.36 3.39 21.88
CA LEU A 245 0.37 2.09 22.55
C LEU A 245 1.47 1.99 23.62
N LEU A 246 2.65 2.58 23.38
CA LEU A 246 3.83 2.41 24.24
C LEU A 246 4.03 3.55 25.25
N LEU A 247 3.46 4.72 25.01
CA LEU A 247 3.60 5.87 25.90
C LEU A 247 2.25 6.29 26.49
N VAL A 248 1.23 6.59 25.65
CA VAL A 248 -0.02 7.17 26.13
C VAL A 248 -0.79 6.17 26.99
N LEU A 249 -1.07 4.98 26.50
CA LEU A 249 -1.84 3.99 27.27
C LEU A 249 -1.16 3.57 28.59
N PRO A 250 0.15 3.33 28.67
CA PRO A 250 0.82 3.07 29.95
C PRO A 250 0.71 4.23 30.96
N VAL A 251 0.79 5.49 30.51
CA VAL A 251 0.60 6.67 31.39
C VAL A 251 -0.81 6.68 31.99
N PHE A 252 -1.82 6.24 31.25
CA PHE A 252 -3.20 6.08 31.75
C PHE A 252 -3.43 4.74 32.51
N HIS A 253 -2.35 4.04 32.91
CA HIS A 253 -2.41 2.77 33.66
C HIS A 253 -3.17 1.65 32.91
N ALA A 254 -3.23 1.72 31.59
CA ALA A 254 -3.88 0.73 30.72
C ALA A 254 -2.92 0.17 29.65
N PRO A 255 -1.74 -0.40 30.05
CA PRO A 255 -0.81 -0.96 29.06
C PRO A 255 -1.46 -2.14 28.33
N LEU A 256 -1.39 -2.13 27.00
CA LEU A 256 -1.88 -3.26 26.20
C LEU A 256 -0.87 -4.41 26.20
N PRO A 257 -1.34 -5.65 26.35
CA PRO A 257 -0.52 -6.80 26.02
C PRO A 257 -0.19 -6.79 24.52
N LEU A 258 0.95 -7.34 24.15
CA LEU A 258 1.39 -7.41 22.74
C LEU A 258 1.60 -6.02 22.07
N ALA A 259 1.72 -4.93 22.82
CA ALA A 259 1.81 -3.58 22.27
C ALA A 259 2.93 -3.44 21.22
N LYS A 260 4.12 -3.98 21.49
CA LYS A 260 5.25 -3.95 20.55
C LYS A 260 4.94 -4.73 19.26
N MET A 261 4.32 -5.91 19.40
CA MET A 261 3.90 -6.71 18.25
C MET A 261 2.84 -5.98 17.42
N LEU A 262 1.87 -5.33 18.08
CA LEU A 262 0.86 -4.51 17.40
C LEU A 262 1.47 -3.37 16.59
N VAL A 263 2.53 -2.73 17.09
CA VAL A 263 3.27 -1.70 16.35
C VAL A 263 3.90 -2.28 15.08
N VAL A 264 4.57 -3.45 15.18
CA VAL A 264 5.16 -4.12 14.02
C VAL A 264 4.09 -4.55 13.03
N VAL A 265 3.00 -5.16 13.52
CA VAL A 265 1.85 -5.55 12.70
C VAL A 265 1.25 -4.33 11.99
N THR A 266 1.08 -3.20 12.68
CA THR A 266 0.57 -1.96 12.08
C THR A 266 1.45 -1.50 10.93
N PHE A 267 2.78 -1.58 11.05
CA PHE A 267 3.68 -1.23 9.96
C PHE A 267 3.54 -2.18 8.76
N VAL A 268 3.66 -3.48 9.01
CA VAL A 268 3.68 -4.51 7.96
C VAL A 268 2.35 -4.56 7.22
N VAL A 269 1.25 -4.62 7.98
CA VAL A 269 -0.10 -4.67 7.40
C VAL A 269 -0.48 -3.32 6.78
N GLY A 270 -0.01 -2.21 7.37
CA GLY A 270 -0.18 -0.85 6.84
C GLY A 270 0.46 -0.61 5.48
N LEU A 271 1.36 -1.50 5.03
CA LEU A 271 1.86 -1.47 3.65
C LEU A 271 0.78 -1.87 2.62
N LEU A 272 -0.29 -2.54 3.06
CA LEU A 272 -1.44 -2.88 2.22
C LEU A 272 -2.41 -1.68 2.19
N PRO A 273 -2.66 -1.08 1.02
CA PRO A 273 -3.57 0.05 0.92
C PRO A 273 -4.98 -0.30 1.42
N VAL A 274 -5.59 0.59 2.19
CA VAL A 274 -6.96 0.50 2.71
C VAL A 274 -7.18 -0.64 3.72
N ILE A 275 -6.88 -1.89 3.35
CA ILE A 275 -7.12 -3.09 4.18
C ILE A 275 -6.19 -3.10 5.40
N GLY A 276 -4.97 -2.60 5.25
CA GLY A 276 -3.97 -2.62 6.31
C GLY A 276 -4.46 -1.97 7.60
N ASN A 277 -5.02 -0.78 7.50
CA ASN A 277 -5.53 -0.06 8.65
C ASN A 277 -6.76 -0.72 9.26
N LEU A 278 -7.63 -1.31 8.45
CA LEU A 278 -8.78 -2.04 8.97
C LEU A 278 -8.34 -3.23 9.84
N ILE A 279 -7.36 -4.01 9.38
CA ILE A 279 -6.83 -5.15 10.14
C ILE A 279 -6.13 -4.68 11.41
N SER A 280 -5.17 -3.74 11.32
CA SER A 280 -4.43 -3.28 12.50
C SER A 280 -5.34 -2.63 13.54
N ASN A 281 -6.28 -1.79 13.11
CA ASN A 281 -7.23 -1.13 14.00
C ASN A 281 -8.15 -2.12 14.70
N THR A 282 -8.67 -3.12 13.98
CA THR A 282 -9.48 -4.19 14.56
C THR A 282 -8.71 -4.97 15.62
N LEU A 283 -7.44 -5.33 15.33
CA LEU A 283 -6.59 -6.03 16.29
C LEU A 283 -6.32 -5.19 17.55
N ILE A 284 -5.99 -3.90 17.38
CA ILE A 284 -5.73 -3.00 18.51
C ILE A 284 -6.97 -2.87 19.41
N VAL A 285 -8.16 -2.63 18.82
CA VAL A 285 -9.40 -2.49 19.59
C VAL A 285 -9.77 -3.82 20.25
N ALA A 286 -9.64 -4.95 19.55
CA ALA A 286 -9.92 -6.27 20.12
C ALA A 286 -9.03 -6.57 21.34
N ILE A 287 -7.73 -6.27 21.24
CA ILE A 287 -6.79 -6.47 22.34
C ILE A 287 -7.04 -5.44 23.47
N ALA A 288 -7.35 -4.18 23.16
CA ALA A 288 -7.71 -3.19 24.16
C ALA A 288 -8.97 -3.59 24.95
N LEU A 289 -9.93 -4.23 24.28
CA LEU A 289 -11.16 -4.73 24.93
C LEU A 289 -10.87 -5.82 25.98
N THR A 290 -9.80 -6.60 25.80
CA THR A 290 -9.40 -7.61 26.80
C THR A 290 -8.84 -6.99 28.08
N VAL A 291 -8.34 -5.76 28.00
CA VAL A 291 -7.83 -5.02 29.18
C VAL A 291 -8.99 -4.35 29.93
N SER A 292 -9.77 -3.53 29.23
CA SER A 292 -10.96 -2.89 29.79
C SER A 292 -11.78 -2.18 28.71
N LEU A 293 -13.07 -2.00 28.97
CA LEU A 293 -13.94 -1.23 28.07
C LEU A 293 -13.46 0.22 27.89
N PRO A 294 -13.04 0.96 28.95
CA PRO A 294 -12.45 2.28 28.78
C PRO A 294 -11.20 2.29 27.89
N ALA A 295 -10.32 1.29 28.02
CA ALA A 295 -9.13 1.17 27.15
C ALA A 295 -9.53 0.97 25.68
N ALA A 296 -10.52 0.12 25.41
CA ALA A 296 -11.03 -0.10 24.05
C ALA A 296 -11.66 1.17 23.45
N VAL A 297 -12.47 1.90 24.24
CA VAL A 297 -13.08 3.16 23.80
C VAL A 297 -12.00 4.21 23.51
N THR A 298 -11.00 4.32 24.38
CA THR A 298 -9.86 5.23 24.19
C THR A 298 -9.06 4.87 22.94
N ALA A 299 -8.78 3.57 22.73
CA ALA A 299 -8.11 3.10 21.52
C ALA A 299 -8.93 3.41 20.27
N LEU A 300 -10.23 3.13 20.29
CA LEU A 300 -11.12 3.43 19.17
C LEU A 300 -11.16 4.93 18.86
N ALA A 301 -11.31 5.78 19.88
CA ALA A 301 -11.29 7.23 19.72
C ALA A 301 -9.97 7.73 19.11
N PHE A 302 -8.83 7.23 19.60
CA PHE A 302 -7.53 7.53 19.04
C PHE A 302 -7.43 7.10 17.56
N LEU A 303 -7.85 5.87 17.24
CA LEU A 303 -7.79 5.34 15.89
C LEU A 303 -8.68 6.13 14.91
N ILE A 304 -9.84 6.63 15.36
CA ILE A 304 -10.69 7.54 14.56
C ILE A 304 -9.93 8.84 14.26
N VAL A 305 -9.26 9.42 15.24
CA VAL A 305 -8.46 10.66 15.06
C VAL A 305 -7.29 10.42 14.09
N ILE A 306 -6.56 9.32 14.30
CA ILE A 306 -5.44 8.94 13.42
C ILE A 306 -5.93 8.66 11.99
N HIS A 307 -7.05 7.99 11.83
CA HIS A 307 -7.62 7.76 10.50
C HIS A 307 -7.99 9.07 9.78
N LYS A 308 -8.52 10.05 10.52
CA LYS A 308 -8.76 11.39 9.95
C LYS A 308 -7.46 12.09 9.55
N LEU A 309 -6.42 12.00 10.39
CA LEU A 309 -5.10 12.56 10.09
C LEU A 309 -4.47 11.84 8.89
N GLU A 310 -4.58 10.52 8.83
CA GLU A 310 -4.09 9.72 7.71
C GLU A 310 -4.79 10.08 6.40
N TYR A 311 -6.11 10.28 6.42
CA TYR A 311 -6.85 10.76 5.25
C TYR A 311 -6.31 12.09 4.75
N PHE A 312 -6.01 13.02 5.65
CA PHE A 312 -5.39 14.31 5.31
C PHE A 312 -3.97 14.15 4.76
N LEU A 313 -3.15 13.28 5.38
CA LEU A 313 -1.79 12.98 4.91
C LEU A 313 -1.81 12.29 3.55
N ASN A 314 -2.72 11.34 3.34
CA ASN A 314 -2.94 10.68 2.05
C ASN A 314 -3.30 11.71 0.95
N ALA A 315 -4.22 12.62 1.24
CA ALA A 315 -4.59 13.68 0.31
C ALA A 315 -3.37 14.57 -0.05
N ARG A 316 -2.50 14.84 0.91
CA ARG A 316 -1.32 15.70 0.72
C ARG A 316 -0.12 14.95 0.11
N ILE A 317 0.11 13.69 0.48
CA ILE A 317 1.26 12.90 0.02
C ILE A 317 0.96 12.21 -1.32
N VAL A 318 -0.24 11.67 -1.47
CA VAL A 318 -0.65 10.84 -2.62
C VAL A 318 -1.42 11.68 -3.64
N GLY A 319 -2.21 12.67 -3.20
CA GLY A 319 -3.06 13.49 -4.08
C GLY A 319 -2.31 14.26 -5.16
N GLY A 320 -0.99 14.51 -4.97
CA GLY A 320 -0.12 15.09 -5.99
C GLY A 320 0.61 14.04 -6.86
N GLN A 321 0.50 12.75 -6.55
CA GLN A 321 1.26 11.69 -7.23
C GLN A 321 0.41 10.71 -8.05
N ILE A 322 -0.88 10.58 -7.70
CA ILE A 322 -1.82 9.72 -8.42
C ILE A 322 -2.99 10.61 -8.84
N GLU A 323 -3.12 10.87 -10.12
CA GLU A 323 -4.25 11.63 -10.70
C GLU A 323 -5.56 10.81 -10.66
N ALA A 324 -5.74 9.96 -9.63
CA ALA A 324 -6.86 9.07 -9.45
C ALA A 324 -7.78 9.56 -8.32
N ARG A 325 -9.08 9.53 -8.56
CA ARG A 325 -10.10 9.77 -7.54
C ARG A 325 -10.21 8.53 -6.64
N THR A 326 -10.52 8.72 -5.36
CA THR A 326 -10.62 7.61 -4.38
C THR A 326 -11.58 6.51 -4.81
N TRP A 327 -12.75 6.87 -5.37
CA TRP A 327 -13.73 5.89 -5.83
C TRP A 327 -13.24 5.03 -7.01
N GLU A 328 -12.38 5.60 -7.89
CA GLU A 328 -11.79 4.87 -9.01
C GLU A 328 -10.89 3.74 -8.50
N LEU A 329 -10.08 4.04 -7.45
CA LEU A 329 -9.23 3.04 -6.81
C LEU A 329 -10.05 1.95 -6.11
N LEU A 330 -11.14 2.33 -5.43
CA LEU A 330 -12.01 1.36 -4.76
C LEU A 330 -12.67 0.41 -5.78
N VAL A 331 -13.17 0.94 -6.90
CA VAL A 331 -13.71 0.10 -7.98
C VAL A 331 -12.64 -0.82 -8.56
N ALA A 332 -11.44 -0.29 -8.83
CA ALA A 332 -10.33 -1.10 -9.34
C ALA A 332 -9.97 -2.22 -8.34
N MET A 333 -9.93 -1.93 -7.04
CA MET A 333 -9.66 -2.93 -6.00
C MET A 333 -10.75 -3.99 -5.94
N LEU A 334 -12.03 -3.61 -6.00
CA LEU A 334 -13.15 -4.54 -6.00
C LEU A 334 -13.13 -5.49 -7.20
N VAL A 335 -12.91 -4.94 -8.40
CA VAL A 335 -12.83 -5.74 -9.64
C VAL A 335 -11.64 -6.70 -9.61
N MET A 336 -10.49 -6.19 -9.18
CA MET A 336 -9.26 -6.99 -9.11
C MET A 336 -9.33 -8.05 -7.99
N GLU A 337 -10.03 -7.75 -6.88
CA GLU A 337 -10.30 -8.72 -5.81
C GLU A 337 -11.17 -9.85 -6.33
N ALA A 338 -12.27 -9.54 -6.99
CA ALA A 338 -13.17 -10.54 -7.55
C ALA A 338 -12.48 -11.44 -8.60
N ALA A 339 -11.52 -10.90 -9.37
CA ALA A 339 -10.81 -11.63 -10.40
C ALA A 339 -9.62 -12.45 -9.88
N PHE A 340 -8.87 -11.93 -8.90
CA PHE A 340 -7.57 -12.45 -8.48
C PHE A 340 -7.39 -12.54 -6.96
N GLY A 341 -8.45 -12.33 -6.17
CA GLY A 341 -8.43 -12.37 -4.71
C GLY A 341 -7.50 -11.31 -4.10
N ILE A 342 -6.86 -11.65 -2.98
CA ILE A 342 -5.97 -10.73 -2.22
C ILE A 342 -4.84 -10.15 -3.08
N GLN A 343 -4.28 -10.94 -3.99
CA GLN A 343 -3.26 -10.43 -4.91
C GLN A 343 -3.78 -9.35 -5.83
N GLY A 344 -5.04 -9.47 -6.28
CA GLY A 344 -5.71 -8.44 -7.06
C GLY A 344 -5.83 -7.14 -6.29
N VAL A 345 -6.21 -7.18 -5.02
CA VAL A 345 -6.30 -6.00 -4.16
C VAL A 345 -4.95 -5.29 -4.03
N ILE A 346 -3.87 -6.04 -3.82
CA ILE A 346 -2.51 -5.47 -3.69
C ILE A 346 -2.03 -4.85 -5.00
N ALA A 347 -2.33 -5.51 -6.13
CA ALA A 347 -1.92 -5.06 -7.47
C ALA A 347 -2.75 -3.86 -7.96
N ALA A 348 -4.02 -3.76 -7.58
CA ALA A 348 -4.99 -2.81 -8.13
C ALA A 348 -4.49 -1.36 -8.13
N PRO A 349 -3.98 -0.78 -7.04
CA PRO A 349 -3.52 0.61 -7.02
C PRO A 349 -2.39 0.85 -8.02
N ILE A 350 -1.45 -0.09 -8.15
CA ILE A 350 -0.28 0.03 -9.02
C ILE A 350 -0.71 -0.10 -10.49
N PHE A 351 -1.52 -1.12 -10.79
CA PHE A 351 -1.99 -1.40 -12.15
C PHE A 351 -2.92 -0.29 -12.64
N TYR A 352 -3.83 0.17 -11.77
CA TYR A 352 -4.71 1.29 -12.08
C TYR A 352 -3.93 2.58 -12.37
N ALA A 353 -2.95 2.93 -11.51
CA ALA A 353 -2.12 4.11 -11.72
C ALA A 353 -1.33 4.02 -13.04
N TYR A 354 -0.82 2.84 -13.39
CA TYR A 354 -0.16 2.62 -14.67
C TYR A 354 -1.13 2.83 -15.84
N ILE A 355 -2.29 2.18 -15.81
CA ILE A 355 -3.30 2.29 -16.89
C ILE A 355 -3.75 3.75 -17.03
N LYS A 356 -4.07 4.42 -15.94
CA LYS A 356 -4.49 5.83 -15.99
C LYS A 356 -3.42 6.73 -16.59
N ARG A 357 -2.14 6.53 -16.25
CA ARG A 357 -1.03 7.28 -16.86
C ARG A 357 -0.85 7.00 -18.34
N GLU A 358 -1.08 5.78 -18.79
CA GLU A 358 -1.08 5.47 -20.22
C GLU A 358 -2.23 6.17 -20.95
N LEU A 359 -3.42 6.22 -20.35
CA LEU A 359 -4.57 6.93 -20.91
C LEU A 359 -4.33 8.44 -20.99
N ILE A 360 -3.72 9.05 -19.96
CA ILE A 360 -3.32 10.47 -19.96
C ILE A 360 -2.26 10.71 -21.03
N TYR A 361 -1.26 9.83 -21.14
CA TYR A 361 -0.22 9.93 -22.17
C TYR A 361 -0.82 9.92 -23.57
N LEU A 362 -1.85 9.12 -23.78
CA LEU A 362 -2.59 9.04 -25.04
C LEU A 362 -3.62 10.18 -25.21
N ARG A 363 -3.74 11.10 -24.24
CA ARG A 363 -4.74 12.18 -24.23
C ARG A 363 -6.18 11.66 -24.34
N LEU A 364 -6.45 10.51 -23.75
CA LEU A 364 -7.78 9.88 -23.73
C LEU A 364 -8.58 10.27 -22.48
N VAL A 365 -7.88 10.74 -21.43
CA VAL A 365 -8.45 11.22 -20.15
C VAL A 365 -7.70 12.47 -19.71
#